data_b7423133bf2a5ac97d42251e7701e304
#
_entry.id   b7423133bf2a5ac97d42251e7701e304
#
_cell.length_a   1.000
_cell.length_b   1.000
_cell.length_c   1.000
_cell.angle_alpha   90.00
_cell.angle_beta   90.00
_cell.angle_gamma   90.00
#
_symmetry.space_group_name_H-M   'P 1'
#
loop_
_entity.id
_entity.type
_entity.pdbx_description
1 polymer ?
#
loop_
_entity_poly.entity_id
_entity_poly.type
_entity_poly.pdbx_seq_one_letter_code
_entity_poly.pdbx_strand_id
1 'polypeptide(L)'
;PGRAAARGVRGEHGAEHGGADRAAQRAEEAGGGHRHAQPLPLPRYQSEQAAGLDLCADIDGDWTLAPQARRAVPTGLAIALPDGFEGQVRPRSGLALRHGITCINAPGTIDADYRGEIQVLLVNLSGEPFTLRRGERIAQLVVAPVVRAELEEVDTLPTTLRGDGGFGSTGR
;
A
#
# COMPACT_ATOMS: atom_id res chain seq x y z
N PRO A 1 -21.90 25.60 -9.60
CA PRO A 1 -20.84 24.76 -9.14
C PRO A 1 -21.10 23.35 -9.66
N GLY A 2 -20.41 22.99 -10.77
CA GLY A 2 -20.57 21.72 -11.47
C GLY A 2 -20.02 20.55 -10.66
N ARG A 3 -20.71 19.41 -10.70
CA ARG A 3 -20.20 18.12 -10.19
C ARG A 3 -19.51 17.41 -11.34
N ALA A 4 -18.25 17.02 -11.14
CA ALA A 4 -17.52 16.15 -12.07
C ALA A 4 -18.05 14.70 -11.98
N ALA A 5 -18.28 14.06 -13.11
CA ALA A 5 -18.76 12.69 -13.19
C ALA A 5 -17.83 11.82 -14.05
N ALA A 6 -17.63 10.58 -13.62
CA ALA A 6 -16.88 9.59 -14.38
C ALA A 6 -17.84 8.68 -15.16
N ARG A 7 -17.61 8.51 -16.47
CA ARG A 7 -18.33 7.54 -17.31
C ARG A 7 -17.64 6.17 -17.27
N GLY A 8 -18.45 5.12 -17.19
CA GLY A 8 -18.01 3.74 -16.97
C GLY A 8 -16.92 3.26 -17.93
N VAL A 9 -15.93 2.62 -17.35
CA VAL A 9 -14.76 2.03 -18.00
C VAL A 9 -15.16 0.73 -18.71
N ARG A 10 -14.89 0.63 -20.00
CA ARG A 10 -14.84 -0.66 -20.71
C ARG A 10 -13.44 -1.22 -20.53
N GLY A 11 -13.27 -2.18 -19.62
CA GLY A 11 -12.02 -2.92 -19.47
C GLY A 11 -11.95 -4.06 -20.49
N GLU A 12 -11.04 -4.00 -21.45
CA GLU A 12 -10.60 -5.19 -22.17
C GLU A 12 -9.60 -5.94 -21.28
N HIS A 13 -10.04 -7.07 -20.74
CA HIS A 13 -9.17 -7.98 -20.02
C HIS A 13 -8.36 -8.83 -20.99
N GLY A 14 -7.10 -8.46 -21.18
CA GLY A 14 -6.12 -9.21 -21.93
C GLY A 14 -4.72 -8.96 -21.41
N ALA A 15 -4.49 -9.18 -20.11
CA ALA A 15 -3.15 -9.15 -19.55
C ALA A 15 -2.64 -10.57 -19.33
N GLU A 16 -1.67 -11.00 -20.15
CA GLU A 16 -0.93 -12.23 -19.93
C GLU A 16 -0.25 -12.20 -18.56
N HIS A 17 -0.43 -13.28 -17.79
CA HIS A 17 0.02 -13.43 -16.39
C HIS A 17 1.55 -13.41 -16.18
N GLY A 18 2.35 -13.10 -17.21
CA GLY A 18 3.82 -13.10 -17.15
C GLY A 18 4.49 -11.81 -16.65
N GLY A 19 3.74 -10.72 -16.41
CA GLY A 19 4.32 -9.40 -16.09
C GLY A 19 4.60 -9.16 -14.61
N ALA A 20 3.88 -9.79 -13.71
CA ALA A 20 3.99 -9.54 -12.26
C ALA A 20 5.28 -10.10 -11.64
N ASP A 21 5.84 -11.17 -12.20
CA ASP A 21 7.05 -11.83 -11.67
C ASP A 21 8.34 -10.99 -11.87
N ARG A 22 8.34 -9.99 -12.76
CA ARG A 22 9.50 -9.13 -13.02
C ARG A 22 9.51 -7.83 -12.22
N ALA A 23 8.42 -7.48 -11.54
CA ALA A 23 8.29 -6.23 -10.79
C ALA A 23 9.18 -6.18 -9.53
N ALA A 24 9.63 -7.32 -9.02
CA ALA A 24 10.45 -7.42 -7.81
C ALA A 24 11.96 -7.54 -8.10
N GLN A 25 12.41 -7.42 -9.34
CA GLN A 25 13.82 -7.51 -9.69
C GLN A 25 14.44 -6.12 -9.79
N ARG A 26 15.32 -5.81 -8.81
CA ARG A 26 16.33 -4.73 -8.77
C ARG A 26 15.91 -3.37 -8.18
N ALA A 27 15.99 -3.29 -6.87
CA ALA A 27 16.26 -2.04 -6.17
C ALA A 27 17.77 -1.70 -6.12
N GLU A 28 18.66 -2.49 -6.71
CA GLU A 28 20.10 -2.29 -6.60
C GLU A 28 20.66 -1.10 -7.43
N GLU A 29 19.91 -0.54 -8.36
CA GLU A 29 20.37 0.57 -9.21
C GLU A 29 19.72 1.94 -8.95
N ALA A 30 18.73 2.02 -8.10
CA ALA A 30 18.13 3.30 -7.70
C ALA A 30 18.93 3.90 -6.54
N GLY A 31 20.07 4.52 -6.81
CA GLY A 31 20.89 5.54 -6.06
C GLY A 31 20.74 5.74 -4.55
N GLY A 32 20.02 4.92 -3.83
CA GLY A 32 19.91 4.91 -2.38
C GLY A 32 20.85 3.85 -1.82
N GLY A 33 22.05 4.26 -1.37
CA GLY A 33 22.97 3.37 -0.66
C GLY A 33 22.24 2.69 0.49
N HIS A 34 22.50 1.39 0.71
CA HIS A 34 21.94 0.65 1.83
C HIS A 34 22.23 1.40 3.13
N ARG A 35 21.20 1.66 3.93
CA ARG A 35 21.30 2.31 5.23
C ARG A 35 22.21 1.54 6.19
N HIS A 36 22.33 0.23 5.98
CA HIS A 36 23.13 -0.69 6.79
C HIS A 36 24.12 -1.48 5.94
N ALA A 37 25.24 -1.85 6.53
CA ALA A 37 26.26 -2.70 5.88
C ALA A 37 25.72 -4.09 5.47
N GLN A 38 24.66 -4.56 6.14
CA GLN A 38 23.94 -5.77 5.79
C GLN A 38 22.47 -5.41 5.53
N PRO A 39 22.03 -5.33 4.25
CA PRO A 39 20.65 -5.06 3.92
C PRO A 39 19.73 -6.19 4.37
N LEU A 40 18.48 -5.86 4.65
CA LEU A 40 17.46 -6.88 4.91
C LEU A 40 17.21 -7.71 3.64
N PRO A 41 16.81 -8.99 3.79
CA PRO A 41 16.45 -9.81 2.64
C PRO A 41 15.24 -9.20 1.91
N LEU A 42 15.19 -9.39 0.59
CA LEU A 42 14.04 -8.96 -0.21
C LEU A 42 12.74 -9.58 0.30
N PRO A 43 11.62 -8.84 0.26
CA PRO A 43 10.30 -9.36 0.61
C PRO A 43 9.95 -10.63 -0.16
N ARG A 44 9.28 -11.56 0.50
CA ARG A 44 8.84 -12.82 -0.11
C ARG A 44 7.39 -13.11 0.25
N TYR A 45 6.70 -13.80 -0.64
CA TYR A 45 5.43 -14.42 -0.32
C TYR A 45 5.65 -15.54 0.69
N GLN A 46 4.87 -15.54 1.77
CA GLN A 46 5.06 -16.52 2.86
C GLN A 46 4.38 -17.88 2.55
N SER A 47 3.53 -17.92 1.54
CA SER A 47 2.91 -19.13 1.01
C SER A 47 2.68 -18.97 -0.49
N GLU A 48 2.45 -20.09 -1.19
CA GLU A 48 2.25 -20.12 -2.64
C GLU A 48 1.08 -19.25 -3.12
N GLN A 49 0.04 -19.12 -2.30
CA GLN A 49 -1.16 -18.33 -2.63
C GLN A 49 -1.25 -17.02 -1.81
N ALA A 50 -0.16 -16.59 -1.19
CA ALA A 50 -0.16 -15.30 -0.48
C ALA A 50 -0.35 -14.16 -1.48
N ALA A 51 -1.22 -13.19 -1.14
CA ALA A 51 -1.44 -12.01 -1.96
C ALA A 51 -0.45 -10.88 -1.67
N GLY A 52 0.20 -10.88 -0.51
CA GLY A 52 1.08 -9.82 -0.05
C GLY A 52 2.49 -10.29 0.29
N LEU A 53 3.45 -9.41 0.01
CA LEU A 53 4.86 -9.52 0.40
C LEU A 53 5.03 -8.81 1.74
N ASP A 54 5.65 -9.46 2.74
CA ASP A 54 5.90 -8.79 4.02
C ASP A 54 6.94 -7.67 3.89
N LEU A 55 6.61 -6.47 4.38
CA LEU A 55 7.52 -5.34 4.53
C LEU A 55 8.09 -5.30 5.96
N CYS A 56 9.41 -5.22 6.05
CA CYS A 56 10.12 -5.18 7.33
C CYS A 56 10.64 -3.77 7.64
N ALA A 57 10.75 -3.44 8.93
CA ALA A 57 11.37 -2.21 9.38
C ALA A 57 12.90 -2.25 9.19
N ASP A 58 13.47 -1.25 8.49
CA ASP A 58 14.91 -1.08 8.32
C ASP A 58 15.40 0.15 9.07
N ILE A 59 15.48 0.03 10.38
CA ILE A 59 15.75 1.09 11.35
C ILE A 59 17.04 0.84 12.12
N ASP A 60 17.64 1.93 12.63
CA ASP A 60 18.78 1.87 13.55
C ASP A 60 18.28 1.74 14.99
N GLY A 61 18.69 0.68 15.67
CA GLY A 61 18.27 0.41 17.04
C GLY A 61 16.76 0.18 17.19
N ASP A 62 16.29 0.11 18.40
CA ASP A 62 14.89 -0.05 18.73
C ASP A 62 14.17 1.30 18.72
N TRP A 63 13.00 1.37 18.09
CA TRP A 63 12.15 2.54 18.10
C TRP A 63 10.91 2.33 18.96
N THR A 64 10.61 3.25 19.85
CA THR A 64 9.36 3.24 20.60
C THR A 64 8.33 4.12 19.94
N LEU A 65 7.16 3.54 19.63
CA LEU A 65 5.97 4.24 19.16
C LEU A 65 5.00 4.38 20.32
N ALA A 66 4.95 5.58 20.91
CA ALA A 66 4.05 5.87 22.03
C ALA A 66 2.57 5.74 21.63
N PRO A 67 1.64 5.58 22.59
CA PRO A 67 0.20 5.64 22.31
C PRO A 67 -0.18 6.88 21.51
N GLN A 68 -1.04 6.70 20.51
CA GLN A 68 -1.52 7.72 19.56
C GLN A 68 -0.42 8.38 18.68
N ALA A 69 0.83 7.98 18.84
CA ALA A 69 1.90 8.47 17.97
C ALA A 69 1.87 7.79 16.60
N ARG A 70 2.34 8.51 15.59
CA ARG A 70 2.55 8.00 14.23
C ARG A 70 3.98 8.24 13.78
N ARG A 71 4.48 7.37 12.93
CA ARG A 71 5.84 7.48 12.40
C ARG A 71 5.96 6.85 11.01
N ALA A 72 6.74 7.48 10.13
CA ALA A 72 7.18 6.87 8.88
C ALA A 72 8.35 5.92 9.21
N VAL A 73 8.17 4.64 8.91
CA VAL A 73 9.16 3.59 9.17
C VAL A 73 9.78 3.18 7.84
N PRO A 74 11.10 3.37 7.66
CA PRO A 74 11.80 2.98 6.45
C PRO A 74 11.83 1.45 6.30
N THR A 75 11.86 0.98 5.05
CA THR A 75 11.93 -0.46 4.74
C THR A 75 13.23 -0.87 4.05
N GLY A 76 14.07 0.11 3.65
CA GLY A 76 15.26 -0.14 2.83
C GLY A 76 14.92 -0.63 1.41
N LEU A 77 13.65 -0.55 0.98
CA LEU A 77 13.16 -1.09 -0.28
C LEU A 77 12.69 0.02 -1.22
N ALA A 78 13.20 0.04 -2.43
CA ALA A 78 12.63 0.75 -3.57
C ALA A 78 12.21 -0.27 -4.63
N ILE A 79 11.13 0.01 -5.37
CA ILE A 79 10.59 -0.89 -6.41
C ILE A 79 10.34 -0.14 -7.71
N ALA A 80 10.33 -0.88 -8.81
CA ALA A 80 9.84 -0.42 -10.09
C ALA A 80 8.66 -1.31 -10.50
N LEU A 81 7.48 -0.72 -10.59
CA LEU A 81 6.28 -1.42 -11.02
C LEU A 81 6.10 -1.25 -12.54
N PRO A 82 5.56 -2.25 -13.25
CA PRO A 82 5.15 -2.09 -14.64
C PRO A 82 4.02 -1.06 -14.77
N ASP A 83 3.90 -0.44 -15.93
CA ASP A 83 2.77 0.41 -16.27
C ASP A 83 1.46 -0.37 -16.12
N GLY A 84 0.42 0.29 -15.59
CA GLY A 84 -0.87 -0.34 -15.34
C GLY A 84 -0.95 -1.12 -14.02
N PHE A 85 0.07 -1.03 -13.16
CA PHE A 85 0.05 -1.61 -11.81
C PHE A 85 0.32 -0.55 -10.75
N GLU A 86 -0.17 -0.81 -9.53
CA GLU A 86 0.16 -0.08 -8.31
C GLU A 86 0.67 -1.03 -7.23
N GLY A 87 1.44 -0.49 -6.28
CA GLY A 87 1.74 -1.15 -5.02
C GLY A 87 0.82 -0.61 -3.92
N GLN A 88 0.24 -1.50 -3.13
CA GLN A 88 -0.58 -1.13 -1.99
C GLN A 88 0.09 -1.56 -0.70
N VAL A 89 0.47 -0.61 0.14
CA VAL A 89 0.95 -0.87 1.50
C VAL A 89 -0.27 -1.07 2.40
N ARG A 90 -0.40 -2.27 2.94
CA ARG A 90 -1.53 -2.67 3.79
C ARG A 90 -1.05 -3.07 5.19
N PRO A 91 -1.85 -2.85 6.25
CA PRO A 91 -1.49 -3.28 7.60
C PRO A 91 -1.47 -4.81 7.72
N ARG A 92 -0.79 -5.29 8.76
CA ARG A 92 -0.81 -6.69 9.15
C ARG A 92 -1.86 -6.91 10.24
N SER A 93 -2.79 -7.83 9.99
CA SER A 93 -3.88 -8.16 10.92
C SER A 93 -3.38 -8.54 12.32
N GLY A 94 -2.26 -9.27 12.40
CA GLY A 94 -1.68 -9.68 13.67
C GLY A 94 -1.15 -8.52 14.51
N LEU A 95 -0.56 -7.48 13.90
CA LEU A 95 -0.14 -6.27 14.62
C LEU A 95 -1.35 -5.42 15.04
N ALA A 96 -2.32 -5.28 14.14
CA ALA A 96 -3.53 -4.52 14.42
C ALA A 96 -4.31 -5.13 15.60
N LEU A 97 -4.55 -6.44 15.59
CA LEU A 97 -5.35 -7.11 16.62
C LEU A 97 -4.64 -7.16 17.97
N ARG A 98 -3.34 -7.53 18.00
CA ARG A 98 -2.64 -7.76 19.27
C ARG A 98 -2.06 -6.50 19.90
N HIS A 99 -1.69 -5.52 19.07
CA HIS A 99 -0.91 -4.36 19.53
C HIS A 99 -1.54 -3.02 19.14
N GLY A 100 -2.66 -3.01 18.43
CA GLY A 100 -3.28 -1.78 17.95
C GLY A 100 -2.43 -1.00 16.95
N ILE A 101 -1.44 -1.67 16.30
CA ILE A 101 -0.54 -1.04 15.32
C ILE A 101 -1.11 -1.22 13.92
N THR A 102 -1.29 -0.13 13.20
CA THR A 102 -1.83 -0.15 11.83
C THR A 102 -1.17 0.90 10.95
N CYS A 103 -1.43 0.86 9.64
CA CYS A 103 -1.04 1.91 8.72
C CYS A 103 -2.10 3.01 8.72
N ILE A 104 -1.68 4.25 8.99
CA ILE A 104 -2.64 5.37 9.10
C ILE A 104 -3.27 5.74 7.76
N ASN A 105 -2.60 5.46 6.64
CA ASN A 105 -3.04 5.72 5.26
C ASN A 105 -3.41 4.44 4.50
N ALA A 106 -3.91 3.41 5.18
CA ALA A 106 -4.21 2.12 4.55
C ALA A 106 -5.42 2.18 3.59
N PRO A 107 -5.26 1.68 2.35
CA PRO A 107 -4.01 1.27 1.72
C PRO A 107 -3.13 2.47 1.31
N GLY A 108 -1.81 2.37 1.55
CA GLY A 108 -0.86 3.35 1.04
C GLY A 108 -0.57 3.04 -0.44
N THR A 109 -0.70 4.03 -1.32
CA THR A 109 -0.49 3.86 -2.76
C THR A 109 0.97 4.09 -3.12
N ILE A 110 1.53 3.18 -3.91
CA ILE A 110 2.84 3.30 -4.56
C ILE A 110 2.60 3.30 -6.06
N ASP A 111 2.82 4.45 -6.69
CA ASP A 111 2.63 4.63 -8.13
C ASP A 111 3.70 3.89 -8.95
N ALA A 112 3.37 3.52 -10.19
CA ALA A 112 4.30 2.81 -11.08
C ALA A 112 5.57 3.59 -11.39
N ASP A 113 5.52 4.92 -11.37
CA ASP A 113 6.64 5.83 -11.62
C ASP A 113 7.38 6.27 -10.34
N TYR A 114 6.94 5.86 -9.15
CA TYR A 114 7.65 6.13 -7.91
C TYR A 114 8.96 5.31 -7.86
N ARG A 115 10.08 5.98 -7.48
CA ARG A 115 11.41 5.36 -7.37
C ARG A 115 12.06 5.59 -6.01
N GLY A 116 11.36 6.25 -5.09
CA GLY A 116 11.85 6.46 -3.74
C GLY A 116 11.73 5.22 -2.86
N GLU A 117 12.34 5.29 -1.69
CA GLU A 117 12.20 4.26 -0.66
C GLU A 117 10.76 4.16 -0.18
N ILE A 118 10.23 2.94 -0.11
CA ILE A 118 8.92 2.67 0.50
C ILE A 118 9.04 2.89 2.00
N GLN A 119 8.21 3.78 2.54
CA GLN A 119 8.07 3.99 3.97
C GLN A 119 6.67 3.58 4.42
N VAL A 120 6.60 2.88 5.55
CA VAL A 120 5.33 2.48 6.16
C VAL A 120 4.92 3.50 7.21
N LEU A 121 3.76 4.14 7.02
CA LEU A 121 3.22 5.12 7.97
C LEU A 121 2.44 4.40 9.07
N LEU A 122 3.14 4.03 10.16
CA LEU A 122 2.52 3.35 11.30
C LEU A 122 1.90 4.35 12.28
N VAL A 123 0.81 3.90 12.90
CA VAL A 123 0.19 4.55 14.06
C VAL A 123 -0.07 3.52 15.15
N ASN A 124 0.13 3.91 16.40
CA ASN A 124 -0.22 3.12 17.57
C ASN A 124 -1.57 3.60 18.14
N LEU A 125 -2.61 2.81 17.95
CA LEU A 125 -3.96 3.08 18.45
C LEU A 125 -4.23 2.42 19.82
N SER A 126 -3.22 1.73 20.41
CA SER A 126 -3.34 1.14 21.74
C SER A 126 -3.05 2.15 22.87
N GLY A 127 -3.29 1.74 24.10
CA GLY A 127 -2.91 2.49 25.29
C GLY A 127 -1.47 2.29 25.75
N GLU A 128 -0.71 1.37 25.12
CA GLU A 128 0.63 0.98 25.54
C GLU A 128 1.68 1.35 24.50
N PRO A 129 2.92 1.70 24.90
CA PRO A 129 4.02 1.90 23.96
C PRO A 129 4.33 0.61 23.20
N PHE A 130 4.61 0.73 21.90
CA PHE A 130 5.02 -0.39 21.05
C PHE A 130 6.47 -0.21 20.62
N THR A 131 7.30 -1.25 20.84
CA THR A 131 8.71 -1.25 20.42
C THR A 131 8.85 -1.93 19.07
N LEU A 132 9.38 -1.19 18.11
CA LEU A 132 9.76 -1.66 16.77
C LEU A 132 11.24 -2.05 16.77
N ARG A 133 11.56 -3.19 16.17
CA ARG A 133 12.93 -3.65 15.95
C ARG A 133 13.23 -3.80 14.47
N ARG A 134 14.51 -3.67 14.14
CA ARG A 134 14.97 -3.93 12.77
C ARG A 134 14.62 -5.35 12.33
N GLY A 135 14.10 -5.51 11.10
CA GLY A 135 13.69 -6.79 10.55
C GLY A 135 12.30 -7.26 10.97
N GLU A 136 11.62 -6.56 11.89
CA GLU A 136 10.22 -6.87 12.19
C GLU A 136 9.32 -6.60 11.00
N ARG A 137 8.41 -7.53 10.71
CA ARG A 137 7.40 -7.40 9.66
C ARG A 137 6.29 -6.45 10.12
N ILE A 138 6.23 -5.26 9.52
CA ILE A 138 5.37 -4.15 9.96
C ILE A 138 4.15 -3.91 9.07
N ALA A 139 4.23 -4.32 7.81
CA ALA A 139 3.17 -4.16 6.81
C ALA A 139 3.27 -5.26 5.76
N GLN A 140 2.43 -5.19 4.75
CA GLN A 140 2.51 -6.03 3.56
C GLN A 140 2.31 -5.19 2.31
N LEU A 141 3.02 -5.53 1.24
CA LEU A 141 2.90 -4.94 -0.08
C LEU A 141 2.08 -5.88 -0.97
N VAL A 142 1.02 -5.36 -1.57
CA VAL A 142 0.21 -6.06 -2.58
C VAL A 142 0.37 -5.31 -3.89
N VAL A 143 0.72 -6.01 -4.97
CA VAL A 143 0.73 -5.45 -6.32
C VAL A 143 -0.62 -5.72 -6.97
N ALA A 144 -1.26 -4.69 -7.49
CA ALA A 144 -2.59 -4.76 -8.09
C ALA A 144 -2.63 -4.02 -9.42
N PRO A 145 -3.45 -4.46 -10.39
CA PRO A 145 -3.69 -3.72 -11.61
C PRO A 145 -4.46 -2.42 -11.33
N VAL A 146 -4.17 -1.37 -12.09
CA VAL A 146 -4.82 -0.07 -11.99
C VAL A 146 -5.61 0.22 -13.25
N VAL A 147 -6.86 0.62 -13.07
CA VAL A 147 -7.68 1.17 -14.15
C VAL A 147 -7.65 2.69 -14.04
N ARG A 148 -7.19 3.38 -15.10
CA ARG A 148 -7.24 4.82 -15.18
C ARG A 148 -8.60 5.25 -15.71
N ALA A 149 -9.32 6.09 -14.96
CA ALA A 149 -10.58 6.67 -15.37
C ALA A 149 -10.33 7.99 -16.11
N GLU A 150 -10.99 8.18 -17.23
CA GLU A 150 -11.15 9.49 -17.85
C GLU A 150 -12.37 10.17 -17.24
N LEU A 151 -12.17 11.39 -16.74
CA LEU A 151 -13.26 12.19 -16.16
C LEU A 151 -13.83 13.12 -17.22
N GLU A 152 -15.16 13.08 -17.37
CA GLU A 152 -15.91 13.96 -18.25
C GLU A 152 -16.82 14.85 -17.41
N GLU A 153 -16.76 16.18 -17.63
CA GLU A 153 -17.67 17.11 -16.99
C GLU A 153 -19.00 17.10 -17.74
N VAL A 154 -20.10 16.86 -17.02
CA VAL A 154 -21.45 16.80 -17.56
C VAL A 154 -22.40 17.61 -16.69
N ASP A 155 -23.42 18.24 -17.32
CA ASP A 155 -24.43 19.01 -16.60
C ASP A 155 -25.31 18.13 -15.70
N THR A 156 -25.59 16.88 -16.13
CA THR A 156 -26.45 15.95 -15.41
C THR A 156 -25.91 14.53 -15.49
N LEU A 157 -26.07 13.77 -14.40
CA LEU A 157 -25.76 12.35 -14.36
C LEU A 157 -26.96 11.51 -14.75
N PRO A 158 -26.77 10.33 -15.37
CA PRO A 158 -27.86 9.37 -15.62
C PRO A 158 -28.55 8.99 -14.30
N THR A 159 -29.87 8.87 -14.35
CA THR A 159 -30.66 8.44 -13.18
C THR A 159 -30.44 6.96 -12.88
N THR A 160 -30.43 6.60 -11.60
CA THR A 160 -30.36 5.21 -11.14
C THR A 160 -31.39 4.98 -10.03
N LEU A 161 -31.73 3.71 -9.77
CA LEU A 161 -32.65 3.36 -8.68
C LEU A 161 -32.13 3.79 -7.30
N ARG A 162 -30.80 3.87 -7.12
CA ARG A 162 -30.19 4.33 -5.89
C ARG A 162 -30.19 5.86 -5.76
N GLY A 163 -30.16 6.58 -6.88
CA GLY A 163 -30.04 8.04 -6.90
C GLY A 163 -28.84 8.53 -6.11
N ASP A 164 -29.06 9.48 -5.22
CA ASP A 164 -28.10 10.09 -4.31
C ASP A 164 -28.02 9.40 -2.93
N GLY A 165 -28.72 8.29 -2.76
CA GLY A 165 -28.73 7.53 -1.50
C GLY A 165 -27.34 7.01 -1.11
N GLY A 166 -26.85 7.44 0.05
CA GLY A 166 -25.57 7.04 0.63
C GLY A 166 -25.70 6.74 2.13
N PHE A 167 -24.57 6.57 2.83
CA PHE A 167 -24.47 6.45 4.29
C PHE A 167 -25.44 5.44 4.93
N GLY A 168 -25.64 4.29 4.28
CA GLY A 168 -26.53 3.25 4.79
C GLY A 168 -27.99 3.40 4.38
N SER A 169 -28.32 4.16 3.30
CA SER A 169 -29.67 4.33 2.76
C SER A 169 -30.37 3.02 2.36
N THR A 170 -29.62 1.91 2.25
CA THR A 170 -30.16 0.57 1.93
C THR A 170 -30.56 -0.23 3.18
N GLY A 171 -30.48 0.37 4.37
CA GLY A 171 -30.83 -0.26 5.65
C GLY A 171 -29.65 -0.97 6.33
N ARG A 172 -29.92 -1.48 7.51
CA ARG A 172 -29.06 -2.37 8.30
C ARG A 172 -29.45 -3.81 8.06
#